data_8843fddb3ce95f37fc2b6e50e16bb6ca
#
_entry.id   8843fddb3ce95f37fc2b6e50e16bb6ca
#
_cell.length_a   1.000
_cell.length_b   1.000
_cell.length_c   1.000
_cell.angle_alpha   90.00
_cell.angle_beta   90.00
_cell.angle_gamma   90.00
#
_symmetry.space_group_name_H-M   'P 1'
#
loop_
_entity.id
_entity.type
_entity.pdbx_description
1 polymer ?
#
loop_
_entity_poly.entity_id
_entity_poly.type
_entity_poly.pdbx_seq_one_letter_code
_entity_poly.pdbx_strand_id
1 'polypeptide(L)'
;MTPELPNILISAKDLYLKAGRHDLVEAVSLEVSEGEIVSVIGPNGAGKTSLLKLLLGLYKPDHGSIRRRLGLRVGYLPQKTSIDPVLPLSVARMMTLTESFSRKEVETALAETGVLSLIDESVQSLSGGEFQRMMLARAL
;
A
#
# COMPACT_ATOMS: atom_id res chain seq x y z
N MET A 1 35.67 -8.00 -2.18
CA MET A 1 34.35 -7.35 -2.21
C MET A 1 33.48 -8.12 -1.25
N THR A 2 33.31 -7.61 -0.02
CA THR A 2 32.43 -8.21 0.97
C THR A 2 31.00 -8.01 0.47
N PRO A 3 30.16 -9.05 0.35
CA PRO A 3 28.77 -8.85 0.03
C PRO A 3 28.14 -8.01 1.15
N GLU A 4 27.63 -6.83 0.81
CA GLU A 4 26.79 -6.06 1.73
C GLU A 4 25.62 -6.95 2.14
N LEU A 5 25.41 -7.10 3.44
CA LEU A 5 24.24 -7.80 3.96
C LEU A 5 22.99 -7.13 3.41
N PRO A 6 22.02 -7.90 2.92
CA PRO A 6 20.79 -7.32 2.35
C PRO A 6 20.12 -6.41 3.40
N ASN A 7 19.85 -5.17 3.01
CA ASN A 7 19.18 -4.20 3.87
C ASN A 7 17.69 -4.56 3.96
N ILE A 8 17.36 -5.47 4.89
CA ILE A 8 16.01 -6.01 5.03
C ILE A 8 15.07 -4.93 5.54
N LEU A 9 14.02 -4.66 4.79
CA LEU A 9 12.95 -3.74 5.12
C LEU A 9 11.86 -4.40 5.96
N ILE A 10 11.47 -5.61 5.57
CA ILE A 10 10.43 -6.41 6.24
C ILE A 10 10.93 -7.86 6.32
N SER A 11 10.85 -8.46 7.50
CA SER A 11 11.09 -9.88 7.71
C SER A 11 9.87 -10.49 8.39
N ALA A 12 9.28 -11.48 7.76
CA ALA A 12 8.13 -12.23 8.23
C ALA A 12 8.51 -13.68 8.46
N LYS A 13 8.09 -14.25 9.61
CA LYS A 13 8.46 -15.60 9.99
C LYS A 13 7.24 -16.38 10.49
N ASP A 14 7.00 -17.52 9.86
CA ASP A 14 5.96 -18.49 10.19
C ASP A 14 4.59 -17.87 10.41
N LEU A 15 4.15 -17.04 9.44
CA LEU A 15 2.88 -16.33 9.52
C LEU A 15 1.69 -17.25 9.31
N TYR A 16 0.72 -17.13 10.21
CA TYR A 16 -0.60 -17.72 10.09
C TYR A 16 -1.68 -16.65 10.29
N LEU A 17 -2.74 -16.74 9.48
CA LEU A 17 -3.93 -15.91 9.62
C LEU A 17 -5.16 -16.70 9.22
N LYS A 18 -6.18 -16.68 10.06
CA LYS A 18 -7.50 -17.32 9.82
C LYS A 18 -8.61 -16.28 9.69
N ALA A 19 -9.63 -16.63 8.92
CA ALA A 19 -10.91 -15.95 8.94
C ALA A 19 -12.00 -16.98 9.26
N GLY A 20 -12.43 -17.03 10.50
CA GLY A 20 -13.33 -18.07 11.00
C GLY A 20 -12.68 -19.45 10.90
N ARG A 21 -13.22 -20.32 10.01
CA ARG A 21 -12.68 -21.67 9.79
C ARG A 21 -11.74 -21.79 8.58
N HIS A 22 -11.48 -20.70 7.88
CA HIS A 22 -10.66 -20.71 6.69
C HIS A 22 -9.27 -20.15 6.98
N ASP A 23 -8.23 -20.90 6.61
CA ASP A 23 -6.86 -20.44 6.64
C ASP A 23 -6.64 -19.47 5.46
N LEU A 24 -6.31 -18.22 5.76
CA LEU A 24 -6.01 -17.19 4.75
C LEU A 24 -4.51 -17.14 4.45
N VAL A 25 -3.68 -17.38 5.45
CA VAL A 25 -2.23 -17.45 5.35
C VAL A 25 -1.76 -18.59 6.24
N GLU A 26 -0.91 -19.49 5.72
CA GLU A 26 -0.43 -20.67 6.42
C GLU A 26 1.09 -20.83 6.24
N ALA A 27 1.82 -20.81 7.34
CA ALA A 27 3.27 -21.05 7.44
C ALA A 27 4.10 -20.19 6.46
N VAL A 28 3.74 -18.93 6.24
CA VAL A 28 4.45 -18.07 5.29
C VAL A 28 5.63 -17.37 5.98
N SER A 29 6.83 -17.58 5.42
CA SER A 29 8.03 -16.86 5.81
C SER A 29 8.64 -16.19 4.58
N LEU A 30 9.00 -14.91 4.68
CA LEU A 30 9.63 -14.15 3.60
C LEU A 30 10.39 -12.94 4.14
N GLU A 31 11.29 -12.44 3.33
CA GLU A 31 11.98 -11.18 3.57
C GLU A 31 11.84 -10.28 2.36
N VAL A 32 11.81 -8.97 2.60
CA VAL A 32 11.80 -7.94 1.56
C VAL A 32 12.96 -7.00 1.83
N SER A 33 13.85 -6.89 0.86
CA SER A 33 15.05 -6.07 0.93
C SER A 33 14.88 -4.74 0.18
N GLU A 34 15.76 -3.79 0.47
CA GLU A 34 15.82 -2.52 -0.25
C GLU A 34 16.13 -2.73 -1.74
N GLY A 35 15.39 -2.03 -2.61
CA GLY A 35 15.53 -2.16 -4.06
C GLY A 35 14.94 -3.43 -4.67
N GLU A 36 14.32 -4.30 -3.86
CA GLU A 36 13.73 -5.54 -4.32
C GLU A 36 12.27 -5.35 -4.78
N ILE A 37 11.89 -6.05 -5.84
CA ILE A 37 10.50 -6.18 -6.29
C ILE A 37 10.02 -7.60 -5.97
N VAL A 38 9.07 -7.71 -5.06
CA VAL A 38 8.46 -8.99 -4.67
C VAL A 38 7.06 -9.09 -5.27
N SER A 39 6.79 -10.18 -5.99
CA SER A 39 5.48 -10.48 -6.56
C SER A 39 4.82 -11.66 -5.84
N VAL A 40 3.57 -11.47 -5.41
CA VAL A 40 2.76 -12.53 -4.80
C VAL A 40 1.76 -13.04 -5.84
N ILE A 41 1.94 -14.29 -6.27
CA ILE A 41 1.16 -14.91 -7.34
C ILE A 41 0.32 -16.04 -6.75
N GLY A 42 -0.86 -16.25 -7.30
CA GLY A 42 -1.77 -17.36 -6.90
C GLY A 42 -3.21 -17.10 -7.32
N PRO A 43 -4.10 -18.09 -7.19
CA PRO A 43 -5.51 -17.99 -7.56
C PRO A 43 -6.26 -16.98 -6.69
N ASN A 44 -7.48 -16.62 -7.11
CA ASN A 44 -8.35 -15.79 -6.28
C ASN A 44 -8.72 -16.56 -5.00
N GLY A 45 -8.73 -15.84 -3.87
CA GLY A 45 -8.97 -16.45 -2.55
C GLY A 45 -7.74 -17.06 -1.86
N ALA A 46 -6.57 -17.14 -2.53
CA ALA A 46 -5.33 -17.71 -1.95
C ALA A 46 -4.66 -16.85 -0.86
N GLY A 47 -5.33 -15.86 -0.29
CA GLY A 47 -4.80 -15.07 0.81
C GLY A 47 -3.78 -13.97 0.44
N LYS A 48 -3.52 -13.73 -0.86
CA LYS A 48 -2.53 -12.72 -1.32
C LYS A 48 -2.72 -11.34 -0.67
N THR A 49 -3.94 -10.83 -0.71
CA THR A 49 -4.27 -9.52 -0.10
C THR A 49 -4.13 -9.56 1.42
N SER A 50 -4.45 -10.69 2.05
CA SER A 50 -4.31 -10.88 3.49
C SER A 50 -2.84 -10.90 3.90
N LEU A 51 -1.98 -11.57 3.14
CA LEU A 51 -0.54 -11.56 3.34
C LEU A 51 0.01 -10.13 3.23
N LEU A 52 -0.34 -9.40 2.17
CA LEU A 52 0.08 -7.99 2.01
C LEU A 52 -0.37 -7.14 3.21
N LYS A 53 -1.61 -7.27 3.65
CA LYS A 53 -2.13 -6.52 4.82
C LYS A 53 -1.40 -6.88 6.12
N LEU A 54 -0.98 -8.13 6.30
CA LEU A 54 -0.11 -8.54 7.40
C LEU A 54 1.25 -7.84 7.33
N LEU A 55 1.92 -7.90 6.16
CA LEU A 55 3.22 -7.28 5.95
C LEU A 55 3.19 -5.77 6.17
N LEU A 56 2.11 -5.12 5.77
CA LEU A 56 1.88 -3.67 5.95
C LEU A 56 1.49 -3.29 7.39
N GLY A 57 1.12 -4.26 8.23
CA GLY A 57 0.67 -4.01 9.61
C GLY A 57 -0.80 -3.61 9.76
N LEU A 58 -1.57 -3.75 8.69
CA LEU A 58 -3.02 -3.53 8.71
C LEU A 58 -3.76 -4.68 9.39
N TYR A 59 -3.16 -5.88 9.40
CA TYR A 59 -3.63 -7.05 10.12
C TYR A 59 -2.55 -7.52 11.09
N LYS A 60 -2.99 -8.18 12.19
CA LYS A 60 -2.10 -8.91 13.09
C LYS A 60 -2.16 -10.40 12.73
N PRO A 61 -1.02 -11.11 12.69
CA PRO A 61 -1.04 -12.55 12.51
C PRO A 61 -1.56 -13.26 13.75
N ASP A 62 -2.20 -14.43 13.57
CA ASP A 62 -2.60 -15.31 14.68
C ASP A 62 -1.38 -15.99 15.29
N HIS A 63 -0.41 -16.37 14.42
CA HIS A 63 0.88 -16.91 14.82
C HIS A 63 2.00 -16.36 13.93
N GLY A 64 3.24 -16.48 14.41
CA GLY A 64 4.41 -15.97 13.73
C GLY A 64 4.77 -14.54 14.14
N SER A 65 5.71 -13.96 13.42
CA SER A 65 6.19 -12.60 13.72
C SER A 65 6.52 -11.83 12.47
N ILE A 66 6.37 -10.51 12.54
CA ILE A 66 6.76 -9.58 11.47
C ILE A 66 7.63 -8.51 12.11
N ARG A 67 8.83 -8.32 11.55
CA ARG A 67 9.70 -7.19 11.87
C ARG A 67 9.75 -6.26 10.69
N ARG A 68 9.64 -4.97 10.95
CA ARG A 68 9.79 -3.90 9.97
C ARG A 68 10.95 -3.01 10.40
N ARG A 69 11.72 -2.53 9.45
CA ARG A 69 12.78 -1.56 9.73
C ARG A 69 12.19 -0.34 10.45
N LEU A 70 12.87 0.13 11.49
CA LEU A 70 12.43 1.33 12.20
C LEU A 70 12.40 2.53 11.25
N GLY A 71 11.32 3.30 11.31
CA GLY A 71 11.12 4.45 10.42
C GLY A 71 10.76 4.11 8.97
N LEU A 72 10.46 2.83 8.67
CA LEU A 72 9.99 2.45 7.33
C LEU A 72 8.66 3.14 7.00
N ARG A 73 8.65 3.99 5.98
CA ARG A 73 7.42 4.55 5.41
C ARG A 73 6.85 3.55 4.40
N VAL A 74 5.55 3.36 4.46
CA VAL A 74 4.86 2.37 3.63
C VAL A 74 3.70 3.03 2.91
N GLY A 75 3.77 3.09 1.58
CA GLY A 75 2.65 3.45 0.72
C GLY A 75 1.82 2.21 0.40
N TYR A 76 0.51 2.31 0.45
CA TYR A 76 -0.41 1.24 0.08
C TYR A 76 -1.43 1.69 -0.95
N LEU A 77 -1.41 1.04 -2.11
CA LEU A 77 -2.38 1.23 -3.17
C LEU A 77 -3.34 0.04 -3.22
N PRO A 78 -4.57 0.17 -2.70
CA PRO A 78 -5.55 -0.91 -2.75
C PRO A 78 -6.06 -1.15 -4.17
N GLN A 79 -6.37 -2.40 -4.50
CA GLN A 79 -6.89 -2.79 -5.82
C GLN A 79 -8.26 -2.15 -6.12
N LYS A 80 -9.09 -1.96 -5.09
CA LYS A 80 -10.40 -1.30 -5.19
C LYS A 80 -10.52 -0.27 -4.08
N THR A 81 -10.83 0.94 -4.45
CA THR A 81 -11.21 2.01 -3.53
C THR A 81 -12.57 2.52 -3.99
N SER A 82 -13.58 2.36 -3.16
CA SER A 82 -14.89 3.00 -3.36
C SER A 82 -14.95 4.25 -2.49
N ILE A 83 -15.20 5.39 -3.13
CA ILE A 83 -15.48 6.65 -2.45
C ILE A 83 -16.97 6.87 -2.60
N ASP A 84 -17.63 7.20 -1.48
CA ASP A 84 -19.05 7.54 -1.52
C ASP A 84 -19.26 8.74 -2.47
N PRO A 85 -20.11 8.58 -3.50
CA PRO A 85 -20.38 9.66 -4.47
C PRO A 85 -20.95 10.94 -3.85
N VAL A 86 -21.50 10.86 -2.66
CA VAL A 86 -22.07 12.01 -1.93
C VAL A 86 -20.99 12.90 -1.32
N LEU A 87 -19.77 12.38 -1.12
CA LEU A 87 -18.70 13.16 -0.52
C LEU A 87 -18.12 14.17 -1.52
N PRO A 88 -18.21 15.49 -1.27
CA PRO A 88 -17.60 16.51 -2.11
C PRO A 88 -16.08 16.55 -1.85
N LEU A 89 -15.35 15.67 -2.52
CA LEU A 89 -13.94 15.46 -2.27
C LEU A 89 -13.13 15.87 -3.51
N SER A 90 -12.28 16.88 -3.38
CA SER A 90 -11.29 17.23 -4.41
C SER A 90 -10.05 16.33 -4.33
N VAL A 91 -9.30 16.26 -5.42
CA VAL A 91 -8.01 15.57 -5.47
C VAL A 91 -7.07 16.06 -4.37
N ALA A 92 -6.91 17.38 -4.24
CA ALA A 92 -6.07 17.96 -3.17
C ALA A 92 -6.50 17.48 -1.78
N ARG A 93 -7.82 17.44 -1.51
CA ARG A 93 -8.34 16.96 -0.23
C ARG A 93 -8.13 15.48 -0.02
N MET A 94 -8.29 14.68 -1.08
CA MET A 94 -8.02 13.23 -1.03
C MET A 94 -6.57 12.92 -0.68
N MET A 95 -5.63 13.70 -1.20
CA MET A 95 -4.20 13.55 -0.91
C MET A 95 -3.86 13.77 0.57
N THR A 96 -4.62 14.62 1.27
CA THR A 96 -4.33 15.03 2.66
C THR A 96 -5.27 14.40 3.71
N LEU A 97 -6.06 13.37 3.35
CA LEU A 97 -7.05 12.79 4.27
C LEU A 97 -6.45 12.09 5.50
N THR A 98 -5.31 11.46 5.37
CA THR A 98 -4.71 10.64 6.43
C THR A 98 -3.51 11.29 7.09
N GLU A 99 -2.83 12.18 6.37
CA GLU A 99 -1.65 12.89 6.83
C GLU A 99 -1.68 14.33 6.33
N SER A 100 -1.03 15.23 7.07
CA SER A 100 -0.92 16.63 6.67
C SER A 100 0.31 16.81 5.79
N PHE A 101 0.08 17.13 4.52
CA PHE A 101 1.12 17.50 3.56
C PHE A 101 0.96 18.96 3.15
N SER A 102 2.06 19.63 2.87
CA SER A 102 2.04 20.94 2.25
C SER A 102 1.51 20.85 0.82
N ARG A 103 0.94 21.96 0.31
CA ARG A 103 0.48 21.99 -1.09
C ARG A 103 1.59 21.63 -2.08
N LYS A 104 2.83 22.05 -1.80
CA LYS A 104 3.99 21.74 -2.65
C LYS A 104 4.31 20.24 -2.70
N GLU A 105 4.21 19.52 -1.59
CA GLU A 105 4.40 18.05 -1.55
C GLU A 105 3.33 17.35 -2.36
N VAL A 106 2.06 17.75 -2.21
CA VAL A 106 0.94 17.22 -3.00
C VAL A 106 1.15 17.49 -4.49
N GLU A 107 1.52 18.71 -4.88
CA GLU A 107 1.78 19.08 -6.27
C GLU A 107 2.93 18.26 -6.87
N THR A 108 4.00 18.02 -6.10
CA THR A 108 5.14 17.20 -6.53
C THR A 108 4.69 15.76 -6.79
N ALA A 109 4.00 15.13 -5.85
CA ALA A 109 3.53 13.74 -6.01
C ALA A 109 2.55 13.59 -7.20
N LEU A 110 1.64 14.55 -7.39
CA LEU A 110 0.71 14.55 -8.53
C LEU A 110 1.43 14.77 -9.87
N ALA A 111 2.50 15.58 -9.89
CA ALA A 111 3.32 15.79 -11.08
C ALA A 111 4.07 14.51 -11.47
N GLU A 112 4.63 13.77 -10.51
CA GLU A 112 5.33 12.49 -10.75
C GLU A 112 4.42 11.44 -11.39
N THR A 113 3.12 11.48 -11.10
CA THR A 113 2.15 10.56 -11.69
C THR A 113 1.38 11.14 -12.89
N GLY A 114 1.72 12.36 -13.31
CA GLY A 114 1.16 13.01 -14.50
C GLY A 114 -0.30 13.44 -14.35
N VAL A 115 -0.75 13.79 -13.12
CA VAL A 115 -2.13 14.22 -12.85
C VAL A 115 -2.20 15.55 -12.07
N LEU A 116 -1.15 16.33 -12.08
CA LEU A 116 -1.10 17.64 -11.39
C LEU A 116 -2.22 18.59 -11.85
N SER A 117 -2.58 18.59 -13.12
CA SER A 117 -3.63 19.44 -13.65
C SER A 117 -5.02 19.18 -13.03
N LEU A 118 -5.20 18.05 -12.38
CA LEU A 118 -6.45 17.62 -11.76
C LEU A 118 -6.55 17.95 -10.26
N ILE A 119 -5.58 18.67 -9.71
CA ILE A 119 -5.46 18.90 -8.26
C ILE A 119 -6.71 19.49 -7.61
N ASP A 120 -7.40 20.39 -8.31
CA ASP A 120 -8.60 21.06 -7.80
C ASP A 120 -9.91 20.39 -8.30
N GLU A 121 -9.81 19.35 -9.15
CA GLU A 121 -10.95 18.59 -9.66
C GLU A 121 -11.61 17.72 -8.59
N SER A 122 -12.89 17.40 -8.79
CA SER A 122 -13.59 16.42 -7.96
C SER A 122 -13.05 15.02 -8.24
N VAL A 123 -12.80 14.24 -7.19
CA VAL A 123 -12.40 12.82 -7.33
C VAL A 123 -13.42 12.00 -8.12
N GLN A 124 -14.68 12.41 -8.10
CA GLN A 124 -15.78 11.73 -8.80
C GLN A 124 -15.80 11.99 -10.31
N SER A 125 -15.18 13.08 -10.77
CA SER A 125 -15.09 13.42 -12.20
C SER A 125 -13.93 12.71 -12.90
N LEU A 126 -13.04 12.09 -12.14
CA LEU A 126 -11.84 11.41 -12.68
C LEU A 126 -12.21 10.14 -13.45
N SER A 127 -11.56 9.94 -14.59
CA SER A 127 -11.54 8.63 -15.23
C SER A 127 -10.85 7.59 -14.35
N GLY A 128 -11.10 6.30 -14.57
CA GLY A 128 -10.47 5.24 -13.79
C GLY A 128 -8.94 5.29 -13.80
N GLY A 129 -8.33 5.67 -14.93
CA GLY A 129 -6.88 5.80 -15.04
C GLY A 129 -6.33 7.02 -14.27
N GLU A 130 -7.03 8.15 -14.31
CA GLU A 130 -6.67 9.34 -13.53
C GLU A 130 -6.80 9.08 -12.03
N PHE A 131 -7.88 8.41 -11.63
CA PHE A 131 -8.06 7.99 -10.25
C PHE A 131 -6.94 7.08 -9.76
N GLN A 132 -6.53 6.10 -10.55
CA GLN A 132 -5.41 5.21 -10.20
C GLN A 132 -4.09 5.98 -10.09
N ARG A 133 -3.79 6.91 -11.00
CA ARG A 133 -2.57 7.73 -10.93
C ARG A 133 -2.58 8.66 -9.71
N MET A 134 -3.73 9.26 -9.37
CA MET A 134 -3.89 10.03 -8.14
C MET A 134 -3.66 9.16 -6.90
N MET A 135 -4.20 7.94 -6.86
CA MET A 135 -3.99 7.01 -5.75
C MET A 135 -2.53 6.54 -5.65
N LEU A 136 -1.83 6.42 -6.78
CA LEU A 136 -0.39 6.16 -6.80
C LEU A 136 0.38 7.35 -6.22
N ALA A 137 0.08 8.58 -6.65
CA ALA A 137 0.67 9.80 -6.07
C ALA A 137 0.52 9.84 -4.54
N ARG A 138 -0.64 9.41 -4.04
CA ARG A 138 -0.91 9.37 -2.60
C ARG A 138 -0.09 8.31 -1.85
N ALA A 139 0.42 7.30 -2.54
CA ALA A 139 1.23 6.24 -1.95
C ALA A 139 2.75 6.55 -1.98
N LEU A 140 3.17 7.59 -2.71
CA LEU A 140 4.54 8.10 -2.75
C LEU A 140 4.84 8.99 -1.55
#